data_cb0fb0813181e6d54d331bb7c2300320
#
_entry.id   cb0fb0813181e6d54d331bb7c2300320
#
_cell.length_a   1.000
_cell.length_b   1.000
_cell.length_c   1.000
_cell.angle_alpha   90.00
_cell.angle_beta   90.00
_cell.angle_gamma   90.00
#
_symmetry.space_group_name_H-M   'P 1'
#
loop_
_entity.id
_entity.type
_entity.pdbx_description
1 polymer ?
#
loop_
_entity_poly.entity_id
_entity_poly.type
_entity_poly.pdbx_seq_one_letter_code
_entity_poly.pdbx_strand_id
1 'polypeptide(L)'
;GRQPTADVLWRCNDRGEPRLASPWLLQQPLPAAADPRPVRTLAVQPVMPPRPVAPDLVPQRISASAYTQLRQCPYRFFALRQLRLSDAAELDDEPDARDLGNWLHRVLRRFHEDRRDQRPGREEDRHQLDALARQEAEAMGLNAGEGGAGFLPFEAQWPQLREGYLDWLSAHEAADGADGPRFEAAEVDLRRELGRWTLIGQLDRIDRLPAATGGTAYVIDYKTEGRSKTTQRRKQFAEDVQ
;
A
#
# COMPACT_ATOMS: atom_id res chain seq x y z
N GLY A 1 28.04 -10.01 -59.19
CA GLY A 1 27.67 -9.37 -57.93
C GLY A 1 26.74 -10.31 -57.15
N ARG A 2 27.06 -10.66 -55.90
CA ARG A 2 26.14 -11.41 -55.04
C ARG A 2 24.92 -10.54 -54.77
N GLN A 3 23.73 -11.06 -55.09
CA GLN A 3 22.52 -10.40 -54.65
C GLN A 3 22.45 -10.48 -53.13
N PRO A 4 22.02 -9.43 -52.43
CA PRO A 4 21.86 -9.46 -50.99
C PRO A 4 20.78 -10.50 -50.64
N THR A 5 21.11 -11.47 -49.81
CA THR A 5 20.16 -12.41 -49.22
C THR A 5 19.61 -11.82 -47.94
N ALA A 6 18.30 -11.93 -47.72
CA ALA A 6 17.65 -11.53 -46.48
C ALA A 6 16.90 -12.72 -45.86
N ASP A 7 17.15 -12.98 -44.61
CA ASP A 7 16.42 -13.97 -43.85
C ASP A 7 15.28 -13.29 -43.10
N VAL A 8 14.07 -13.86 -43.21
CA VAL A 8 12.87 -13.36 -42.53
C VAL A 8 12.51 -14.35 -41.43
N LEU A 9 12.54 -13.87 -40.19
CA LEU A 9 12.21 -14.63 -39.02
C LEU A 9 10.93 -14.05 -38.37
N TRP A 10 10.04 -14.93 -37.96
CA TRP A 10 8.89 -14.50 -37.16
C TRP A 10 8.64 -15.47 -36.00
N ARG A 11 8.06 -14.95 -34.93
CA ARG A 11 7.66 -15.76 -33.80
C ARG A 11 6.33 -16.42 -34.09
N CYS A 12 6.27 -17.76 -34.12
CA CYS A 12 5.04 -18.52 -34.34
C CYS A 12 4.18 -18.73 -33.08
N ASN A 13 4.72 -18.42 -31.90
CA ASN A 13 4.01 -18.53 -30.64
C ASN A 13 4.43 -17.40 -29.70
N ASP A 14 3.47 -16.83 -28.98
CA ASP A 14 3.71 -15.81 -27.96
C ASP A 14 2.89 -16.15 -26.71
N ARG A 15 3.56 -16.55 -25.61
CA ARG A 15 2.95 -16.96 -24.34
C ARG A 15 1.89 -18.06 -24.48
N GLY A 16 2.09 -19.02 -25.39
CA GLY A 16 1.14 -20.10 -25.69
C GLY A 16 0.11 -19.76 -26.76
N GLU A 17 -0.01 -18.52 -27.18
CA GLU A 17 -0.91 -18.11 -28.25
C GLU A 17 -0.23 -18.23 -29.61
N PRO A 18 -0.85 -18.92 -30.60
CA PRO A 18 -0.30 -19.01 -31.95
C PRO A 18 -0.27 -17.63 -32.64
N ARG A 19 0.85 -17.33 -33.26
CA ARG A 19 1.04 -16.12 -34.06
C ARG A 19 1.20 -16.48 -35.53
N LEU A 20 0.41 -15.84 -36.38
CA LEU A 20 0.54 -15.99 -37.82
C LEU A 20 1.59 -15.01 -38.34
N ALA A 21 2.27 -15.44 -39.43
CA ALA A 21 3.11 -14.53 -40.17
C ALA A 21 2.26 -13.40 -40.79
N SER A 22 2.89 -12.25 -41.02
CA SER A 22 2.21 -11.15 -41.75
C SER A 22 1.60 -11.64 -43.05
N PRO A 23 0.35 -11.22 -43.39
CA PRO A 23 -0.27 -11.57 -44.65
C PRO A 23 0.60 -11.26 -45.88
N TRP A 24 1.41 -10.21 -45.79
CA TRP A 24 2.39 -9.86 -46.83
C TRP A 24 3.44 -10.94 -47.03
N LEU A 25 3.97 -11.53 -45.95
CA LEU A 25 4.94 -12.65 -45.99
C LEU A 25 4.31 -13.93 -46.51
N LEU A 26 3.05 -14.21 -46.16
CA LEU A 26 2.32 -15.38 -46.64
C LEU A 26 2.04 -15.36 -48.15
N GLN A 27 2.01 -14.17 -48.73
CA GLN A 27 1.82 -14.00 -50.18
C GLN A 27 3.13 -14.12 -50.96
N GLN A 28 4.28 -14.13 -50.33
CA GLN A 28 5.56 -14.24 -51.00
C GLN A 28 5.97 -15.72 -51.16
N PRO A 29 6.49 -16.13 -52.31
CA PRO A 29 7.00 -17.48 -52.52
C PRO A 29 8.36 -17.65 -51.84
N LEU A 30 8.39 -17.52 -50.52
CA LEU A 30 9.63 -17.68 -49.74
C LEU A 30 9.86 -19.14 -49.47
N PRO A 31 11.07 -19.72 -49.76
CA PRO A 31 11.41 -21.06 -49.37
C PRO A 31 11.47 -21.16 -47.87
N ALA A 32 10.84 -22.17 -47.28
CA ALA A 32 11.04 -22.48 -45.88
C ALA A 32 12.47 -22.97 -45.67
N ALA A 33 13.22 -22.25 -44.86
CA ALA A 33 14.54 -22.63 -44.44
C ALA A 33 14.49 -23.17 -42.99
N ALA A 34 15.26 -24.20 -42.72
CA ALA A 34 15.46 -24.64 -41.33
C ALA A 34 16.19 -23.53 -40.57
N ASP A 35 15.82 -23.35 -39.30
CA ASP A 35 16.51 -22.40 -38.43
C ASP A 35 17.98 -22.82 -38.33
N PRO A 36 18.94 -21.96 -38.79
CA PRO A 36 20.35 -22.30 -38.78
C PRO A 36 20.96 -22.31 -37.36
N ARG A 37 20.22 -21.81 -36.38
CA ARG A 37 20.70 -21.77 -35.01
C ARG A 37 20.74 -23.15 -34.39
N PRO A 38 21.86 -23.59 -33.82
CA PRO A 38 21.94 -24.85 -33.14
C PRO A 38 20.99 -24.87 -31.94
N VAL A 39 20.18 -25.89 -31.80
CA VAL A 39 19.37 -26.12 -30.60
C VAL A 39 20.34 -26.31 -29.44
N ARG A 40 20.40 -25.34 -28.57
CA ARG A 40 21.22 -25.40 -27.38
C ARG A 40 20.43 -26.09 -26.28
N THR A 41 20.74 -27.35 -26.05
CA THR A 41 20.21 -28.06 -24.87
C THR A 41 21.03 -27.60 -23.66
N LEU A 42 20.43 -26.77 -22.83
CA LEU A 42 21.03 -26.41 -21.54
C LEU A 42 20.78 -27.58 -20.58
N ALA A 43 21.87 -28.14 -20.04
CA ALA A 43 21.75 -29.08 -18.94
C ALA A 43 21.07 -28.33 -17.75
N VAL A 44 19.93 -28.85 -17.31
CA VAL A 44 19.26 -28.33 -16.13
C VAL A 44 20.12 -28.66 -14.93
N GLN A 45 20.81 -27.66 -14.40
CA GLN A 45 21.50 -27.81 -13.12
C GLN A 45 20.51 -27.44 -12.01
N PRO A 46 20.46 -28.17 -10.89
CA PRO A 46 19.66 -27.79 -9.76
C PRO A 46 20.15 -26.42 -9.26
N VAL A 47 19.28 -25.40 -9.39
CA VAL A 47 19.58 -24.08 -8.87
C VAL A 47 19.36 -24.12 -7.37
N MET A 48 20.44 -24.13 -6.61
CA MET A 48 20.35 -23.85 -5.17
C MET A 48 19.88 -22.41 -4.97
N PRO A 49 18.81 -22.19 -4.19
CA PRO A 49 18.42 -20.82 -3.89
C PRO A 49 19.61 -20.06 -3.30
N PRO A 50 19.92 -18.87 -3.78
CA PRO A 50 21.01 -18.08 -3.22
C PRO A 50 20.75 -17.80 -1.74
N ARG A 51 21.76 -17.98 -0.91
CA ARG A 51 21.73 -17.62 0.51
C ARG A 51 22.60 -16.38 0.71
N PRO A 52 22.08 -15.21 0.44
CA PRO A 52 22.86 -13.99 0.56
C PRO A 52 23.23 -13.75 2.02
N VAL A 53 24.47 -13.38 2.27
CA VAL A 53 24.98 -13.05 3.59
C VAL A 53 25.61 -11.66 3.52
N ALA A 54 25.03 -10.71 4.23
CA ALA A 54 25.50 -9.34 4.32
C ALA A 54 25.27 -8.79 5.74
N PRO A 55 26.06 -9.22 6.74
CA PRO A 55 25.85 -8.83 8.13
C PRO A 55 25.97 -7.31 8.34
N ASP A 56 26.83 -6.66 7.56
CA ASP A 56 27.07 -5.21 7.65
C ASP A 56 25.91 -4.36 7.12
N LEU A 57 25.00 -4.97 6.33
CA LEU A 57 23.84 -4.29 5.78
C LEU A 57 22.56 -4.53 6.61
N VAL A 58 22.66 -5.21 7.73
CA VAL A 58 21.49 -5.46 8.59
C VAL A 58 21.03 -4.16 9.22
N PRO A 59 19.79 -3.70 8.96
CA PRO A 59 19.30 -2.46 9.52
C PRO A 59 19.14 -2.57 11.04
N GLN A 60 19.52 -1.53 11.77
CA GLN A 60 19.30 -1.46 13.22
C GLN A 60 17.83 -1.17 13.56
N ARG A 61 17.13 -0.47 12.69
CA ARG A 61 15.72 -0.11 12.85
C ARG A 61 14.88 -0.85 11.82
N ILE A 62 13.81 -1.48 12.26
CA ILE A 62 12.90 -2.21 11.39
C ILE A 62 11.46 -1.79 11.66
N SER A 63 10.68 -1.59 10.59
CA SER A 63 9.24 -1.37 10.70
C SER A 63 8.48 -2.69 10.87
N ALA A 64 7.22 -2.64 11.29
CA ALA A 64 6.36 -3.81 11.37
C ALA A 64 6.28 -4.56 10.03
N SER A 65 6.17 -3.82 8.91
CA SER A 65 6.17 -4.41 7.56
C SER A 65 7.50 -5.08 7.21
N ALA A 66 8.64 -4.50 7.63
CA ALA A 66 9.95 -5.11 7.43
C ALA A 66 10.12 -6.39 8.26
N TYR A 67 9.61 -6.39 9.49
CA TYR A 67 9.59 -7.58 10.35
C TYR A 67 8.73 -8.71 9.74
N THR A 68 7.55 -8.38 9.23
CA THR A 68 6.70 -9.33 8.51
C THR A 68 7.40 -9.91 7.27
N GLN A 69 8.08 -9.06 6.47
CA GLN A 69 8.87 -9.52 5.33
C GLN A 69 9.99 -10.47 5.75
N LEU A 70 10.68 -10.19 6.85
CA LEU A 70 11.72 -11.08 7.38
C LEU A 70 11.15 -12.45 7.77
N ARG A 71 9.98 -12.50 8.41
CA ARG A 71 9.33 -13.77 8.78
C ARG A 71 8.84 -14.56 7.59
N GLN A 72 8.20 -13.90 6.62
CA GLN A 72 7.58 -14.55 5.47
C GLN A 72 8.57 -14.93 4.38
N CYS A 73 9.53 -14.07 4.08
CA CYS A 73 10.53 -14.28 3.04
C CYS A 73 11.83 -13.51 3.35
N PRO A 74 12.81 -14.15 4.01
CA PRO A 74 14.09 -13.51 4.31
C PRO A 74 14.80 -12.93 3.08
N TYR A 75 14.64 -13.56 1.91
CA TYR A 75 15.19 -13.06 0.65
C TYR A 75 14.56 -11.72 0.25
N ARG A 76 13.25 -11.59 0.39
CA ARG A 76 12.54 -10.32 0.13
C ARG A 76 12.99 -9.23 1.10
N PHE A 77 13.16 -9.56 2.37
CA PHE A 77 13.72 -8.64 3.37
C PHE A 77 15.13 -8.19 2.95
N PHE A 78 16.01 -9.13 2.56
CA PHE A 78 17.36 -8.82 2.07
C PHE A 78 17.31 -7.84 0.89
N ALA A 79 16.53 -8.14 -0.14
CA ALA A 79 16.42 -7.30 -1.33
C ALA A 79 15.90 -5.90 -1.00
N LEU A 80 14.77 -5.80 -0.29
CA LEU A 80 14.09 -4.53 -0.08
C LEU A 80 14.67 -3.71 1.08
N ARG A 81 15.20 -4.35 2.13
CA ARG A 81 15.61 -3.65 3.36
C ARG A 81 17.12 -3.55 3.53
N GLN A 82 17.88 -4.54 3.11
CA GLN A 82 19.35 -4.50 3.16
C GLN A 82 19.92 -3.87 1.90
N LEU A 83 19.55 -4.36 0.71
CA LEU A 83 20.02 -3.79 -0.56
C LEU A 83 19.25 -2.54 -0.99
N ARG A 84 18.10 -2.24 -0.37
CA ARG A 84 17.23 -1.09 -0.68
C ARG A 84 16.79 -1.07 -2.15
N LEU A 85 16.57 -2.24 -2.74
CA LEU A 85 16.03 -2.34 -4.08
C LEU A 85 14.58 -1.87 -4.05
N SER A 86 14.24 -0.96 -4.93
CA SER A 86 12.87 -0.48 -5.16
C SER A 86 12.65 -0.37 -6.66
N ASP A 87 11.40 -0.48 -7.07
CA ASP A 87 11.03 -0.12 -8.42
C ASP A 87 11.33 1.36 -8.65
N ALA A 88 11.71 1.71 -9.87
CA ALA A 88 11.82 3.12 -10.24
C ALA A 88 10.44 3.76 -10.06
N ALA A 89 10.40 4.90 -9.37
CA ALA A 89 9.17 5.66 -9.26
C ALA A 89 8.78 6.12 -10.67
N GLU A 90 7.60 5.72 -11.13
CA GLU A 90 7.00 6.35 -12.30
C GLU A 90 6.64 7.79 -11.89
N LEU A 91 6.95 8.74 -12.77
CA LEU A 91 6.51 10.11 -12.62
C LEU A 91 5.04 10.16 -13.05
N ASP A 92 4.18 9.71 -12.15
CA ASP A 92 2.74 9.76 -12.34
C ASP A 92 2.23 11.03 -11.65
N ASP A 93 1.66 11.94 -12.41
CA ASP A 93 1.11 13.18 -11.88
C ASP A 93 -0.30 13.00 -11.28
N GLU A 94 -0.87 11.79 -11.39
CA GLU A 94 -2.20 11.50 -10.87
C GLU A 94 -2.15 10.98 -9.43
N PRO A 95 -3.00 11.52 -8.52
CA PRO A 95 -3.11 11.03 -7.15
C PRO A 95 -3.45 9.53 -7.09
N ASP A 96 -2.69 8.78 -6.34
CA ASP A 96 -2.86 7.35 -6.15
C ASP A 96 -3.58 6.98 -4.82
N ALA A 97 -3.76 5.69 -4.57
CA ALA A 97 -4.37 5.19 -3.34
C ALA A 97 -3.55 5.53 -2.08
N ARG A 98 -2.25 5.81 -2.23
CA ARG A 98 -1.37 6.22 -1.12
C ARG A 98 -1.62 7.68 -0.77
N ASP A 99 -1.82 8.54 -1.78
CA ASP A 99 -2.13 9.95 -1.56
C ASP A 99 -3.48 10.09 -0.88
N LEU A 100 -4.47 9.30 -1.29
CA LEU A 100 -5.75 9.22 -0.57
C LEU A 100 -5.55 8.79 0.89
N GLY A 101 -4.73 7.77 1.13
CA GLY A 101 -4.41 7.32 2.49
C GLY A 101 -3.81 8.44 3.32
N ASN A 102 -2.77 9.08 2.80
CA ASN A 102 -2.08 10.19 3.46
C ASN A 102 -3.02 11.37 3.73
N TRP A 103 -3.86 11.73 2.76
CA TRP A 103 -4.86 12.79 2.93
C TRP A 103 -5.85 12.46 4.04
N LEU A 104 -6.42 11.26 4.05
CA LEU A 104 -7.39 10.86 5.07
C LEU A 104 -6.78 10.84 6.47
N HIS A 105 -5.57 10.32 6.62
CA HIS A 105 -4.85 10.33 7.90
C HIS A 105 -4.64 11.76 8.42
N ARG A 106 -4.26 12.71 7.55
CA ARG A 106 -4.08 14.11 7.92
C ARG A 106 -5.40 14.76 8.35
N VAL A 107 -6.48 14.51 7.60
CA VAL A 107 -7.82 15.01 7.94
C VAL A 107 -8.27 14.50 9.31
N LEU A 108 -8.18 13.18 9.54
CA LEU A 108 -8.61 12.58 10.80
C LEU A 108 -7.73 12.97 11.98
N ARG A 109 -6.41 13.07 11.78
CA ARG A 109 -5.50 13.58 12.79
C ARG A 109 -5.91 14.97 13.24
N ARG A 110 -6.02 15.94 12.33
CA ARG A 110 -6.39 17.31 12.66
C ARG A 110 -7.77 17.42 13.29
N PHE A 111 -8.72 16.66 12.76
CA PHE A 111 -10.06 16.60 13.33
C PHE A 111 -10.04 16.24 14.82
N HIS A 112 -9.28 15.21 15.20
CA HIS A 112 -9.19 14.80 16.59
C HIS A 112 -8.31 15.70 17.46
N GLU A 113 -7.23 16.24 16.92
CA GLU A 113 -6.40 17.22 17.60
C GLU A 113 -7.18 18.51 17.93
N ASP A 114 -8.04 18.97 17.02
CA ASP A 114 -8.88 20.15 17.21
C ASP A 114 -10.05 19.88 18.16
N ARG A 115 -10.70 18.72 17.99
CA ARG A 115 -11.85 18.29 18.76
C ARG A 115 -11.50 17.92 20.20
N ARG A 116 -10.36 17.26 20.40
CA ARG A 116 -9.86 16.73 21.68
C ARG A 116 -10.96 15.96 22.44
N ASP A 117 -11.27 16.40 23.66
CA ASP A 117 -12.32 15.81 24.52
C ASP A 117 -13.71 16.38 24.27
N GLN A 118 -13.86 17.32 23.33
CA GLN A 118 -15.15 17.92 23.01
C GLN A 118 -15.99 16.92 22.21
N ARG A 119 -17.28 16.95 22.47
CA ARG A 119 -18.28 16.16 21.74
C ARG A 119 -19.36 17.12 21.24
N PRO A 120 -19.04 17.96 20.23
CA PRO A 120 -19.89 19.07 19.84
C PRO A 120 -21.23 18.61 19.26
N GLY A 121 -21.24 17.50 18.59
CA GLY A 121 -22.43 16.94 17.94
C GLY A 121 -22.18 16.64 16.48
N ARG A 122 -23.02 15.75 15.92
CA ARG A 122 -22.81 15.20 14.58
C ARG A 122 -22.71 16.26 13.48
N GLU A 123 -23.55 17.28 13.56
CA GLU A 123 -23.59 18.30 12.51
C GLU A 123 -22.35 19.18 12.52
N GLU A 124 -21.88 19.54 13.68
CA GLU A 124 -20.64 20.33 13.85
C GLU A 124 -19.43 19.50 13.46
N ASP A 125 -19.35 18.24 13.88
CA ASP A 125 -18.30 17.30 13.46
C ASP A 125 -18.30 17.13 11.93
N ARG A 126 -19.48 17.06 11.29
CA ARG A 126 -19.60 16.99 9.83
C ARG A 126 -19.01 18.22 9.15
N HIS A 127 -19.38 19.41 9.60
CA HIS A 127 -18.87 20.65 9.04
C HIS A 127 -17.35 20.80 9.22
N GLN A 128 -16.85 20.41 10.37
CA GLN A 128 -15.42 20.43 10.65
C GLN A 128 -14.65 19.47 9.74
N LEU A 129 -15.12 18.22 9.59
CA LEU A 129 -14.51 17.25 8.69
C LEU A 129 -14.50 17.74 7.23
N ASP A 130 -15.59 18.37 6.76
CA ASP A 130 -15.65 18.91 5.39
C ASP A 130 -14.67 20.08 5.19
N ALA A 131 -14.51 20.92 6.20
CA ALA A 131 -13.56 22.03 6.14
C ALA A 131 -12.11 21.50 6.10
N LEU A 132 -11.77 20.55 6.96
CA LEU A 132 -10.45 19.95 7.03
C LEU A 132 -10.12 19.13 5.77
N ALA A 133 -11.08 18.38 5.24
CA ALA A 133 -10.91 17.63 4.00
C ALA A 133 -10.48 18.52 2.84
N ARG A 134 -11.12 19.68 2.68
CA ARG A 134 -10.77 20.67 1.64
C ARG A 134 -9.41 21.31 1.90
N GLN A 135 -9.14 21.71 3.14
CA GLN A 135 -7.85 22.32 3.51
C GLN A 135 -6.67 21.39 3.28
N GLU A 136 -6.80 20.11 3.66
CA GLU A 136 -5.72 19.14 3.46
C GLU A 136 -5.54 18.77 1.98
N ALA A 137 -6.62 18.68 1.21
CA ALA A 137 -6.52 18.47 -0.23
C ALA A 137 -5.78 19.64 -0.92
N GLU A 138 -6.10 20.88 -0.54
CA GLU A 138 -5.41 22.06 -1.05
C GLU A 138 -3.93 22.07 -0.62
N ALA A 139 -3.65 21.83 0.67
CA ALA A 139 -2.29 21.80 1.20
C ALA A 139 -1.39 20.71 0.57
N MET A 140 -1.99 19.63 0.10
CA MET A 140 -1.30 18.54 -0.61
C MET A 140 -1.26 18.75 -2.13
N GLY A 141 -1.86 19.83 -2.66
CA GLY A 141 -1.91 20.09 -4.09
C GLY A 141 -2.83 19.15 -4.88
N LEU A 142 -3.71 18.41 -4.21
CA LEU A 142 -4.56 17.40 -4.86
C LEU A 142 -5.66 18.03 -5.73
N ASN A 143 -6.03 19.30 -5.47
CA ASN A 143 -7.05 20.05 -6.20
C ASN A 143 -6.44 21.04 -7.21
N ALA A 144 -5.11 21.08 -7.39
CA ALA A 144 -4.43 22.11 -8.15
C ALA A 144 -4.36 21.77 -9.64
N GLY A 145 -4.87 22.66 -10.49
CA GLY A 145 -4.67 22.67 -11.93
C GLY A 145 -5.38 21.57 -12.72
N GLU A 146 -4.86 21.29 -13.92
CA GLU A 146 -5.38 20.24 -14.80
C GLU A 146 -5.24 18.83 -14.23
N GLY A 147 -4.33 18.63 -13.25
CA GLY A 147 -4.16 17.39 -12.51
C GLY A 147 -5.22 17.12 -11.41
N GLY A 148 -6.02 18.13 -11.03
CA GLY A 148 -7.09 17.98 -10.03
C GLY A 148 -8.18 16.95 -10.40
N ALA A 149 -8.28 16.60 -11.67
CA ALA A 149 -9.22 15.58 -12.14
C ALA A 149 -8.95 14.19 -11.51
N GLY A 150 -7.70 13.86 -11.18
CA GLY A 150 -7.32 12.59 -10.55
C GLY A 150 -7.86 12.44 -9.12
N PHE A 151 -8.14 13.55 -8.42
CA PHE A 151 -8.70 13.53 -7.07
C PHE A 151 -10.24 13.46 -7.03
N LEU A 152 -10.93 13.78 -8.12
CA LEU A 152 -12.39 13.76 -8.19
C LEU A 152 -13.04 12.44 -7.71
N PRO A 153 -12.51 11.24 -8.00
CA PRO A 153 -13.09 10.00 -7.49
C PRO A 153 -13.10 9.93 -5.95
N PHE A 154 -12.12 10.53 -5.29
CA PHE A 154 -12.01 10.56 -3.84
C PHE A 154 -12.95 11.60 -3.24
N GLU A 155 -13.07 12.76 -3.85
CA GLU A 155 -14.05 13.77 -3.48
C GLU A 155 -15.48 13.24 -3.57
N ALA A 156 -15.79 12.49 -4.63
CA ALA A 156 -17.11 11.87 -4.80
C ALA A 156 -17.42 10.81 -3.74
N GLN A 157 -16.42 10.14 -3.19
CA GLN A 157 -16.58 9.14 -2.12
C GLN A 157 -16.59 9.77 -0.72
N TRP A 158 -16.06 10.98 -0.58
CA TRP A 158 -15.90 11.64 0.71
C TRP A 158 -17.19 11.71 1.54
N PRO A 159 -18.36 12.12 1.01
CA PRO A 159 -19.58 12.18 1.81
C PRO A 159 -19.95 10.84 2.46
N GLN A 160 -19.76 9.74 1.73
CA GLN A 160 -20.03 8.40 2.24
C GLN A 160 -19.03 7.97 3.30
N LEU A 161 -17.74 8.23 3.08
CA LEU A 161 -16.67 7.96 4.05
C LEU A 161 -16.89 8.73 5.34
N ARG A 162 -17.18 10.03 5.23
CA ARG A 162 -17.46 10.93 6.36
C ARG A 162 -18.63 10.42 7.19
N GLU A 163 -19.78 10.11 6.56
CA GLU A 163 -20.95 9.62 7.30
C GLU A 163 -20.66 8.28 7.99
N GLY A 164 -20.02 7.35 7.29
CA GLY A 164 -19.61 6.07 7.88
C GLY A 164 -18.64 6.24 9.05
N TYR A 165 -17.74 7.21 8.94
CA TYR A 165 -16.82 7.55 10.02
C TYR A 165 -17.55 8.15 11.24
N LEU A 166 -18.49 9.07 11.03
CA LEU A 166 -19.29 9.68 12.08
C LEU A 166 -20.19 8.65 12.77
N ASP A 167 -20.75 7.70 12.03
CA ASP A 167 -21.53 6.59 12.61
C ASP A 167 -20.66 5.74 13.52
N TRP A 168 -19.47 5.36 13.04
CA TRP A 168 -18.50 4.61 13.81
C TRP A 168 -18.03 5.39 15.04
N LEU A 169 -17.69 6.67 14.90
CA LEU A 169 -17.23 7.53 15.98
C LEU A 169 -18.26 7.66 17.09
N SER A 170 -19.52 7.91 16.70
CA SER A 170 -20.63 7.99 17.65
C SER A 170 -20.82 6.68 18.44
N ALA A 171 -20.77 5.53 17.74
CA ALA A 171 -20.85 4.23 18.38
C ALA A 171 -19.65 3.94 19.29
N HIS A 172 -18.44 4.31 18.86
CA HIS A 172 -17.22 4.15 19.63
C HIS A 172 -17.22 4.98 20.91
N GLU A 173 -17.63 6.23 20.82
CA GLU A 173 -17.71 7.15 21.98
C GLU A 173 -18.83 6.78 22.96
N ALA A 174 -19.83 6.02 22.51
CA ALA A 174 -20.93 5.53 23.34
C ALA A 174 -20.68 4.12 23.91
N ALA A 175 -19.57 3.45 23.53
CA ALA A 175 -19.38 2.03 23.81
C ALA A 175 -19.42 1.66 25.30
N ASP A 176 -19.02 2.57 26.19
CA ASP A 176 -19.02 2.36 27.65
C ASP A 176 -19.91 3.41 28.36
N GLY A 177 -20.98 3.85 27.71
CA GLY A 177 -21.91 4.86 28.24
C GLY A 177 -21.32 6.27 28.26
N ALA A 178 -21.56 7.04 29.34
CA ALA A 178 -21.09 8.41 29.46
C ALA A 178 -19.57 8.52 29.54
N ASP A 179 -18.89 7.47 29.90
CA ASP A 179 -17.45 7.37 30.09
C ASP A 179 -16.73 6.63 28.95
N GLY A 180 -17.30 6.62 27.74
CA GLY A 180 -16.71 5.97 26.59
C GLY A 180 -15.30 6.48 26.24
N PRO A 181 -14.59 5.78 25.34
CA PRO A 181 -13.21 6.10 24.98
C PRO A 181 -13.03 7.57 24.58
N ARG A 182 -11.91 8.16 25.03
CA ARG A 182 -11.56 9.55 24.74
C ARG A 182 -10.27 9.64 23.96
N PHE A 183 -10.22 10.54 23.00
CA PHE A 183 -9.01 10.81 22.22
C PHE A 183 -7.85 11.20 23.15
N GLU A 184 -6.71 10.53 22.97
CA GLU A 184 -5.47 10.83 23.68
C GLU A 184 -4.42 11.45 22.77
N ALA A 185 -4.11 10.78 21.64
CA ALA A 185 -3.08 11.23 20.71
C ALA A 185 -3.29 10.64 19.31
N ALA A 186 -2.74 11.32 18.31
CA ALA A 186 -2.67 10.85 16.93
C ALA A 186 -1.22 10.85 16.44
N GLU A 187 -0.93 10.01 15.44
CA GLU A 187 0.37 9.91 14.76
C GLU A 187 1.53 9.72 15.74
N VAL A 188 1.36 8.81 16.69
CA VAL A 188 2.31 8.59 17.79
C VAL A 188 3.44 7.68 17.33
N ASP A 189 4.67 8.17 17.41
CA ASP A 189 5.86 7.37 17.14
C ASP A 189 6.03 6.27 18.17
N LEU A 190 6.11 5.03 17.70
CA LEU A 190 6.41 3.86 18.52
C LEU A 190 7.85 3.43 18.31
N ARG A 191 8.57 3.21 19.41
CA ARG A 191 9.91 2.61 19.41
C ARG A 191 9.97 1.54 20.48
N ARG A 192 10.41 0.35 20.09
CA ARG A 192 10.57 -0.77 21.04
C ARG A 192 11.83 -1.56 20.70
N GLU A 193 12.65 -1.80 21.71
CA GLU A 193 13.82 -2.65 21.57
C GLU A 193 13.38 -4.11 21.42
N LEU A 194 13.91 -4.78 20.40
CA LEU A 194 13.65 -6.18 20.08
C LEU A 194 14.99 -6.89 19.80
N GLY A 195 15.66 -7.32 20.85
CA GLY A 195 17.00 -7.88 20.78
C GLY A 195 17.99 -6.87 20.20
N ARG A 196 18.59 -7.17 19.05
CA ARG A 196 19.53 -6.26 18.37
C ARG A 196 18.85 -5.18 17.51
N TRP A 197 17.53 -5.21 17.39
CA TRP A 197 16.78 -4.28 16.56
C TRP A 197 15.93 -3.33 17.40
N THR A 198 15.74 -2.14 16.88
CA THR A 198 14.69 -1.24 17.35
C THR A 198 13.50 -1.35 16.38
N LEU A 199 12.38 -1.87 16.88
CA LEU A 199 11.12 -1.83 16.13
C LEU A 199 10.61 -0.38 16.14
N ILE A 200 10.33 0.13 14.96
CA ILE A 200 9.76 1.47 14.77
C ILE A 200 8.41 1.37 14.06
N GLY A 201 7.52 2.26 14.42
CA GLY A 201 6.19 2.37 13.82
C GLY A 201 5.55 3.69 14.18
N GLN A 202 4.40 3.93 13.62
CA GLN A 202 3.54 5.06 13.94
C GLN A 202 2.15 4.51 14.20
N LEU A 203 1.52 4.98 15.26
CA LEU A 203 0.16 4.62 15.63
C LEU A 203 -0.75 5.77 15.19
N ASP A 204 -1.73 5.49 14.34
CA ASP A 204 -2.58 6.51 13.74
C ASP A 204 -3.38 7.27 14.79
N ARG A 205 -3.94 6.53 15.77
CA ARG A 205 -4.71 7.13 16.87
C ARG A 205 -4.65 6.25 18.12
N ILE A 206 -4.61 6.89 19.26
CA ILE A 206 -4.73 6.28 20.58
C ILE A 206 -5.90 6.94 21.31
N ASP A 207 -6.81 6.12 21.83
CA ASP A 207 -7.90 6.56 22.70
C ASP A 207 -7.71 5.96 24.10
N ARG A 208 -7.97 6.76 25.13
CA ARG A 208 -7.92 6.33 26.52
C ARG A 208 -9.26 5.77 26.96
N LEU A 209 -9.22 4.60 27.55
CA LEU A 209 -10.35 4.03 28.25
C LEU A 209 -10.52 4.66 29.64
N PRO A 210 -11.75 4.74 30.15
CA PRO A 210 -12.01 5.18 31.52
C PRO A 210 -11.22 4.35 32.52
N ALA A 211 -10.80 4.97 33.64
CA ALA A 211 -10.03 4.32 34.70
C ALA A 211 -10.75 3.10 35.31
N ALA A 212 -12.09 3.08 35.28
CA ALA A 212 -12.92 1.97 35.74
C ALA A 212 -12.71 0.66 34.94
N THR A 213 -12.24 0.74 33.70
CA THR A 213 -11.97 -0.41 32.81
C THR A 213 -10.52 -0.87 32.82
N GLY A 214 -9.72 -0.44 33.77
CA GLY A 214 -8.33 -0.88 33.95
C GLY A 214 -7.28 -0.08 33.19
N GLY A 215 -7.62 1.08 32.64
CA GLY A 215 -6.64 2.01 32.03
C GLY A 215 -6.05 1.52 30.70
N THR A 216 -6.67 0.56 30.03
CA THR A 216 -6.24 0.07 28.73
C THR A 216 -6.53 1.11 27.63
N ALA A 217 -5.63 1.28 26.69
CA ALA A 217 -5.83 2.17 25.55
C ALA A 217 -6.32 1.39 24.32
N TYR A 218 -7.20 1.99 23.53
CA TYR A 218 -7.49 1.54 22.16
C TYR A 218 -6.44 2.12 21.22
N VAL A 219 -5.83 1.25 20.41
CA VAL A 219 -5.02 1.66 19.25
C VAL A 219 -5.87 1.48 18.01
N ILE A 220 -6.08 2.56 17.29
CA ILE A 220 -6.90 2.60 16.08
C ILE A 220 -5.98 2.84 14.89
N ASP A 221 -6.11 1.98 13.88
CA ASP A 221 -5.33 2.02 12.64
C ASP A 221 -6.30 2.21 11.47
N TYR A 222 -6.16 3.30 10.73
CA TYR A 222 -7.03 3.64 9.62
C TYR A 222 -6.58 2.96 8.33
N LYS A 223 -7.52 2.37 7.59
CA LYS A 223 -7.25 1.72 6.32
C LYS A 223 -8.23 2.18 5.25
N THR A 224 -7.68 2.66 4.15
CA THR A 224 -8.43 3.08 2.94
C THR A 224 -8.69 1.92 1.98
N GLU A 225 -8.68 0.69 2.47
CA GLU A 225 -8.88 -0.51 1.65
C GLU A 225 -10.35 -0.96 1.64
N GLY A 226 -10.72 -1.71 0.59
CA GLY A 226 -12.09 -2.25 0.48
C GLY A 226 -12.41 -3.27 1.58
N ARG A 227 -13.69 -3.35 1.96
CA ARG A 227 -14.24 -4.19 3.06
C ARG A 227 -13.78 -5.66 3.02
N SER A 228 -13.63 -6.23 1.82
CA SER A 228 -13.15 -7.62 1.65
C SER A 228 -11.71 -7.79 2.15
N LYS A 229 -10.83 -6.85 1.83
CA LYS A 229 -9.43 -6.87 2.29
C LYS A 229 -9.34 -6.68 3.81
N THR A 230 -10.11 -5.76 4.36
CA THR A 230 -10.17 -5.56 5.82
C THR A 230 -10.64 -6.82 6.55
N THR A 231 -11.65 -7.51 6.01
CA THR A 231 -12.15 -8.77 6.58
C THR A 231 -11.09 -9.87 6.52
N GLN A 232 -10.37 -9.99 5.40
CA GLN A 232 -9.28 -10.94 5.25
C GLN A 232 -8.15 -10.65 6.24
N ARG A 233 -7.75 -9.39 6.38
CA ARG A 233 -6.72 -8.94 7.32
C ARG A 233 -7.08 -9.25 8.77
N ARG A 234 -8.34 -9.05 9.17
CA ARG A 234 -8.83 -9.40 10.51
C ARG A 234 -8.74 -10.90 10.79
N LYS A 235 -9.07 -11.75 9.81
CA LYS A 235 -8.92 -13.21 9.93
C LYS A 235 -7.45 -13.60 10.09
N GLN A 236 -6.59 -13.06 9.25
CA GLN A 236 -5.14 -13.32 9.28
C GLN A 236 -4.51 -12.87 10.60
N PHE A 237 -4.92 -11.72 11.13
CA PHE A 237 -4.45 -11.25 12.44
C PHE A 237 -4.87 -12.20 13.58
N ALA A 238 -6.09 -12.71 13.55
CA ALA A 238 -6.57 -13.69 14.55
C ALA A 238 -5.79 -15.01 14.50
N GLU A 239 -5.34 -15.44 13.29
CA GLU A 239 -4.50 -16.64 13.11
C GLU A 239 -3.04 -16.41 13.55
N ASP A 240 -2.50 -15.21 13.35
CA ASP A 240 -1.12 -14.86 13.72
C ASP A 240 -0.92 -14.67 15.24
N VAL A 241 -1.99 -14.46 16.01
CA VAL A 241 -1.96 -14.23 17.47
C VAL A 241 -2.19 -15.50 18.28
N GLN A 242 -2.65 -16.59 17.66
CA GLN A 242 -2.74 -17.92 18.28
C GLN A 242 -1.42 -18.66 18.20
#